data_200f9bb6073d3bc84e74b3e92cf05a2b
#
_entry.id   200f9bb6073d3bc84e74b3e92cf05a2b
#
_cell.length_a   1.000
_cell.length_b   1.000
_cell.length_c   1.000
_cell.angle_alpha   90.00
_cell.angle_beta   90.00
_cell.angle_gamma   90.00
#
_symmetry.space_group_name_H-M   'P 1'
#
loop_
_entity.id
_entity.type
_entity.pdbx_description
1 polymer ?
#
loop_
_entity_poly.entity_id
_entity_poly.type
_entity_poly.pdbx_seq_one_letter_code
_entity_poly.pdbx_strand_id
1 'polypeptide(L)'
;IKKVTKAKNVLDLFCGAGGLSKGFEWAGYNIVAANDNFPAACLTYKANHSKTILIEGDITKQEVKDKLFDSIKNKKIDIVVGGPPCQGFSYAGKRLVDDPRNFLYKEFVEMVKKIKPNVVLVENVEGILTSNNGKTFESIKENFKALGYKIEGKKMHAVKYGVPQKRKRVIIVGLKTGDPEECFPDEILQEENTY
;
A
#
# COMPACT_ATOMS: atom_id res chain seq x y z
N ILE A 1 -27.12 -10.26 -18.66
CA ILE A 1 -26.80 -10.65 -17.27
C ILE A 1 -25.31 -10.44 -17.13
N LYS A 2 -24.86 -9.32 -16.48
CA LYS A 2 -23.46 -9.13 -16.14
C LYS A 2 -23.06 -10.26 -15.18
N LYS A 3 -22.07 -11.10 -15.58
CA LYS A 3 -21.45 -12.05 -14.67
C LYS A 3 -21.01 -11.27 -13.42
N VAL A 4 -21.58 -11.61 -12.26
CA VAL A 4 -21.09 -11.13 -10.97
C VAL A 4 -19.68 -11.70 -10.82
N THR A 5 -18.68 -10.91 -11.14
CA THR A 5 -17.28 -11.30 -10.88
C THR A 5 -17.10 -11.31 -9.38
N LYS A 6 -16.66 -12.45 -8.81
CA LYS A 6 -16.36 -12.58 -7.40
C LYS A 6 -15.45 -11.42 -6.97
N ALA A 7 -15.81 -10.72 -5.88
CA ALA A 7 -15.00 -9.62 -5.36
C ALA A 7 -13.55 -10.10 -5.12
N LYS A 8 -12.58 -9.33 -5.59
CA LYS A 8 -11.17 -9.65 -5.38
C LYS A 8 -10.78 -9.38 -3.93
N ASN A 9 -9.91 -10.23 -3.41
CA ASN A 9 -9.45 -10.18 -2.02
C ASN A 9 -8.21 -9.30 -1.87
N VAL A 10 -8.23 -8.45 -0.87
CA VAL A 10 -7.16 -7.50 -0.53
C VAL A 10 -6.61 -7.81 0.86
N LEU A 11 -5.30 -7.71 1.00
CA LEU A 11 -4.59 -7.64 2.27
C LEU A 11 -4.01 -6.23 2.42
N ASP A 12 -4.30 -5.55 3.53
CA ASP A 12 -3.82 -4.20 3.83
C ASP A 12 -2.76 -4.24 4.94
N LEU A 13 -1.51 -3.93 4.59
CA LEU A 13 -0.37 -3.90 5.51
C LEU A 13 -0.02 -2.46 5.88
N PHE A 14 0.31 -2.21 7.15
CA PHE A 14 0.50 -0.85 7.66
C PHE A 14 -0.76 0.00 7.45
N CYS A 15 -1.90 -0.59 7.78
CA CYS A 15 -3.22 -0.09 7.40
C CYS A 15 -3.63 1.20 8.12
N GLY A 16 -2.96 1.56 9.23
CA GLY A 16 -3.32 2.70 10.04
C GLY A 16 -4.79 2.67 10.47
N ALA A 17 -5.51 3.78 10.30
CA ALA A 17 -6.94 3.88 10.57
C ALA A 17 -7.84 3.31 9.44
N GLY A 18 -7.26 2.76 8.37
CA GLY A 18 -7.98 2.06 7.31
C GLY A 18 -8.37 2.91 6.09
N GLY A 19 -7.64 3.99 5.79
CA GLY A 19 -7.97 4.84 4.64
C GLY A 19 -7.91 4.12 3.30
N LEU A 20 -6.85 3.32 3.04
CA LEU A 20 -6.73 2.49 1.84
C LEU A 20 -7.83 1.42 1.81
N SER A 21 -8.00 0.69 2.91
CA SER A 21 -9.08 -0.31 3.05
C SER A 21 -10.44 0.28 2.70
N LYS A 22 -10.78 1.48 3.18
CA LYS A 22 -12.06 2.12 2.90
C LYS A 22 -12.24 2.42 1.41
N GLY A 23 -11.21 2.91 0.75
CA GLY A 23 -11.24 3.15 -0.71
C GLY A 23 -11.50 1.86 -1.50
N PHE A 24 -10.82 0.77 -1.13
CA PHE A 24 -11.02 -0.54 -1.76
C PHE A 24 -12.42 -1.12 -1.47
N GLU A 25 -12.95 -0.98 -0.24
CA GLU A 25 -14.33 -1.39 0.09
C GLU A 25 -15.36 -0.65 -0.78
N TRP A 26 -15.21 0.69 -0.93
CA TRP A 26 -16.10 1.47 -1.80
C TRP A 26 -16.03 1.06 -3.27
N ALA A 27 -14.87 0.60 -3.72
CA ALA A 27 -14.69 0.06 -5.05
C ALA A 27 -15.18 -1.41 -5.20
N GLY A 28 -15.77 -2.00 -4.15
CA GLY A 28 -16.36 -3.35 -4.18
C GLY A 28 -15.36 -4.49 -3.96
N TYR A 29 -14.17 -4.19 -3.42
CA TYR A 29 -13.19 -5.20 -3.05
C TYR A 29 -13.46 -5.74 -1.63
N ASN A 30 -12.97 -6.95 -1.35
CA ASN A 30 -13.09 -7.58 -0.05
C ASN A 30 -11.76 -7.49 0.71
N ILE A 31 -11.73 -6.72 1.80
CA ILE A 31 -10.55 -6.66 2.66
C ILE A 31 -10.57 -7.87 3.60
N VAL A 32 -9.71 -8.83 3.32
CA VAL A 32 -9.67 -10.11 4.04
C VAL A 32 -9.03 -9.94 5.40
N ALA A 33 -7.86 -9.30 5.42
CA ALA A 33 -7.11 -9.04 6.64
C ALA A 33 -6.32 -7.73 6.51
N ALA A 34 -5.95 -7.19 7.65
CA ALA A 34 -5.12 -6.00 7.75
C ALA A 34 -4.14 -6.11 8.93
N ASN A 35 -3.04 -5.34 8.87
CA ASN A 35 -2.08 -5.28 9.96
C ASN A 35 -1.62 -3.86 10.23
N ASP A 36 -1.52 -3.52 11.48
CA ASP A 36 -0.83 -2.32 11.99
C ASP A 36 -0.32 -2.57 13.42
N ASN A 37 0.68 -1.81 13.86
CA ASN A 37 1.21 -1.91 15.21
C ASN A 37 0.85 -0.73 16.11
N PHE A 38 0.16 0.30 15.59
CA PHE A 38 -0.20 1.48 16.37
C PHE A 38 -1.59 1.32 17.01
N PRO A 39 -1.69 1.15 18.35
CA PRO A 39 -2.95 0.77 19.01
C PRO A 39 -4.11 1.71 18.75
N ALA A 40 -3.86 3.05 18.76
CA ALA A 40 -4.93 4.02 18.52
C ALA A 40 -5.49 3.94 17.09
N ALA A 41 -4.64 3.67 16.09
CA ALA A 41 -5.08 3.45 14.71
C ALA A 41 -5.86 2.13 14.60
N CYS A 42 -5.40 1.07 15.27
CA CYS A 42 -6.08 -0.23 15.31
C CYS A 42 -7.48 -0.13 15.92
N LEU A 43 -7.67 0.66 16.97
CA LEU A 43 -9.00 0.93 17.53
C LEU A 43 -9.95 1.57 16.51
N THR A 44 -9.44 2.61 15.80
CA THR A 44 -10.20 3.28 14.75
C THR A 44 -10.51 2.32 13.60
N TYR A 45 -9.53 1.52 13.19
CA TYR A 45 -9.71 0.51 12.14
C TYR A 45 -10.82 -0.47 12.50
N LYS A 46 -10.77 -1.08 13.68
CA LYS A 46 -11.78 -2.04 14.17
C LYS A 46 -13.20 -1.44 14.15
N ALA A 47 -13.33 -0.17 14.54
CA ALA A 47 -14.63 0.51 14.55
C ALA A 47 -15.23 0.69 13.16
N ASN A 48 -14.37 0.88 12.12
CA ASN A 48 -14.80 1.21 10.75
C ASN A 48 -14.80 0.01 9.79
N HIS A 49 -14.10 -1.08 10.12
CA HIS A 49 -13.88 -2.24 9.25
C HIS A 49 -14.20 -3.55 9.96
N SER A 50 -15.44 -3.67 10.49
CA SER A 50 -15.87 -4.78 11.33
C SER A 50 -15.83 -6.17 10.66
N LYS A 51 -15.77 -6.22 9.33
CA LYS A 51 -15.70 -7.46 8.54
C LYS A 51 -14.27 -7.93 8.25
N THR A 52 -13.27 -7.09 8.49
CA THR A 52 -11.86 -7.37 8.23
C THR A 52 -11.19 -7.98 9.47
N ILE A 53 -10.37 -8.99 9.27
CA ILE A 53 -9.56 -9.56 10.34
C ILE A 53 -8.35 -8.64 10.55
N LEU A 54 -8.34 -7.85 11.63
CA LEU A 54 -7.20 -7.02 11.98
C LEU A 54 -6.22 -7.79 12.87
N ILE A 55 -4.98 -7.89 12.43
CA ILE A 55 -3.87 -8.43 13.21
C ILE A 55 -3.07 -7.23 13.75
N GLU A 56 -3.27 -6.91 15.01
CA GLU A 56 -2.54 -5.87 15.72
C GLU A 56 -1.18 -6.39 16.15
N GLY A 57 -0.10 -5.69 15.76
CA GLY A 57 1.26 -6.05 16.14
C GLY A 57 2.32 -5.68 15.11
N ASP A 58 3.56 -5.75 15.56
CA ASP A 58 4.74 -5.46 14.75
C ASP A 58 4.98 -6.57 13.71
N ILE A 59 4.86 -6.26 12.44
CA ILE A 59 5.03 -7.19 11.32
C ILE A 59 6.45 -7.79 11.23
N THR A 60 7.44 -7.21 11.91
CA THR A 60 8.78 -7.79 11.99
C THR A 60 8.82 -9.08 12.84
N LYS A 61 7.82 -9.26 13.70
CA LYS A 61 7.70 -10.42 14.59
C LYS A 61 7.10 -11.61 13.85
N GLN A 62 7.75 -12.77 13.98
CA GLN A 62 7.31 -13.98 13.30
C GLN A 62 5.89 -14.39 13.72
N GLU A 63 5.54 -14.25 14.98
CA GLU A 63 4.21 -14.54 15.51
C GLU A 63 3.08 -13.72 14.85
N VAL A 64 3.38 -12.46 14.48
CA VAL A 64 2.43 -11.57 13.77
C VAL A 64 2.27 -12.03 12.33
N LYS A 65 3.38 -12.40 11.67
CA LYS A 65 3.35 -12.98 10.32
C LYS A 65 2.57 -14.28 10.27
N ASP A 66 2.76 -15.16 11.25
CA ASP A 66 2.05 -16.44 11.34
C ASP A 66 0.53 -16.22 11.47
N LYS A 67 0.11 -15.30 12.36
CA LYS A 67 -1.31 -14.91 12.48
C LYS A 67 -1.87 -14.34 11.17
N LEU A 68 -1.09 -13.50 10.45
CA LEU A 68 -1.49 -12.99 9.14
C LEU A 68 -1.68 -14.12 8.13
N PHE A 69 -0.72 -15.03 8.00
CA PHE A 69 -0.83 -16.17 7.08
C PHE A 69 -1.97 -17.08 7.44
N ASP A 70 -2.20 -17.34 8.73
CA ASP A 70 -3.37 -18.14 9.19
C ASP A 70 -4.70 -17.48 8.83
N SER A 71 -4.80 -16.15 8.94
CA SER A 71 -6.01 -15.41 8.61
C SER A 71 -6.38 -15.47 7.11
N ILE A 72 -5.39 -15.70 6.24
CA ILE A 72 -5.58 -15.71 4.78
C ILE A 72 -5.40 -17.10 4.14
N LYS A 73 -5.03 -18.14 4.89
CA LYS A 73 -4.63 -19.48 4.38
C LYS A 73 -5.64 -20.13 3.42
N ASN A 74 -6.93 -19.88 3.61
CA ASN A 74 -8.00 -20.44 2.78
C ASN A 74 -8.54 -19.45 1.72
N LYS A 75 -7.83 -18.35 1.48
CA LYS A 75 -8.27 -17.31 0.57
C LYS A 75 -7.13 -16.94 -0.37
N LYS A 76 -7.41 -16.92 -1.67
CA LYS A 76 -6.49 -16.31 -2.63
C LYS A 76 -6.50 -14.80 -2.40
N ILE A 77 -5.34 -14.22 -2.12
CA ILE A 77 -5.15 -12.77 -2.07
C ILE A 77 -4.76 -12.30 -3.47
N ASP A 78 -5.59 -11.44 -4.05
CA ASP A 78 -5.39 -10.91 -5.39
C ASP A 78 -4.54 -9.62 -5.37
N ILE A 79 -4.67 -8.84 -4.29
CA ILE A 79 -4.05 -7.53 -4.13
C ILE A 79 -3.42 -7.43 -2.73
N VAL A 80 -2.18 -6.93 -2.65
CA VAL A 80 -1.57 -6.50 -1.39
C VAL A 80 -1.36 -4.99 -1.47
N VAL A 81 -1.89 -4.27 -0.49
CA VAL A 81 -1.76 -2.82 -0.38
C VAL A 81 -1.07 -2.43 0.91
N GLY A 82 -0.53 -1.22 0.98
CA GLY A 82 -0.01 -0.70 2.25
C GLY A 82 0.78 0.59 2.13
N GLY A 83 0.98 1.22 3.29
CA GLY A 83 1.78 2.43 3.45
C GLY A 83 3.01 2.20 4.34
N PRO A 84 3.98 1.34 3.96
CA PRO A 84 5.14 1.09 4.80
C PRO A 84 5.93 2.38 5.05
N PRO A 85 6.33 2.67 6.32
CA PRO A 85 7.12 3.86 6.63
C PRO A 85 8.45 3.86 5.85
N CYS A 86 8.74 4.98 5.18
CA CYS A 86 9.98 5.20 4.43
C CYS A 86 10.86 6.27 5.08
N GLN A 87 11.00 6.26 6.40
CA GLN A 87 11.72 7.31 7.15
C GLN A 87 13.22 7.33 6.87
N GLY A 88 13.82 6.24 6.43
CA GLY A 88 15.23 6.15 6.04
C GLY A 88 15.56 6.83 4.71
N PHE A 89 14.56 7.17 3.93
CA PHE A 89 14.69 7.84 2.63
C PHE A 89 14.43 9.35 2.70
N SER A 90 14.20 9.93 3.89
CA SER A 90 13.90 11.34 4.04
C SER A 90 15.16 12.22 4.02
N TYR A 91 15.01 13.50 3.64
CA TYR A 91 16.05 14.51 3.41
C TYR A 91 16.98 14.81 4.60
N ALA A 92 16.66 14.37 5.81
CA ALA A 92 17.32 14.82 7.05
C ALA A 92 18.34 13.85 7.67
N GLY A 93 18.64 12.70 7.03
CA GLY A 93 19.50 11.67 7.63
C GLY A 93 20.70 11.28 6.78
N LYS A 94 21.82 10.94 7.42
CA LYS A 94 22.99 10.32 6.79
C LYS A 94 22.55 9.08 6.00
N ARG A 95 22.84 9.08 4.70
CA ARG A 95 22.53 8.08 3.67
C ARG A 95 23.11 6.70 4.05
N LEU A 96 22.33 5.85 4.66
CA LEU A 96 22.73 4.48 4.87
C LEU A 96 21.74 3.58 4.11
N VAL A 97 22.25 2.83 3.16
CA VAL A 97 21.53 1.74 2.47
C VAL A 97 20.99 0.73 3.51
N ASP A 98 21.65 0.65 4.67
CA ASP A 98 21.30 -0.18 5.81
C ASP A 98 20.57 0.55 6.95
N ASP A 99 19.88 1.67 6.65
CA ASP A 99 19.06 2.35 7.66
C ASP A 99 17.98 1.40 8.19
N PRO A 100 17.95 1.11 9.51
CA PRO A 100 16.97 0.20 10.10
C PRO A 100 15.52 0.63 9.85
N ARG A 101 15.28 1.89 9.48
CA ARG A 101 13.95 2.40 9.10
C ARG A 101 13.47 1.92 7.73
N ASN A 102 14.38 1.44 6.85
CA ASN A 102 14.04 0.79 5.58
C ASN A 102 13.58 -0.65 5.79
N PHE A 103 13.70 -1.15 7.01
CA PHE A 103 13.38 -2.53 7.33
C PHE A 103 11.88 -2.84 7.10
N LEU A 104 10.99 -1.90 7.42
CA LEU A 104 9.54 -2.11 7.26
C LEU A 104 9.11 -2.20 5.79
N TYR A 105 9.77 -1.46 4.89
CA TYR A 105 9.57 -1.67 3.45
C TYR A 105 10.01 -3.06 3.00
N LYS A 106 11.15 -3.57 3.50
CA LYS A 106 11.62 -4.93 3.21
C LYS A 106 10.60 -5.97 3.67
N GLU A 107 9.96 -5.77 4.84
CA GLU A 107 8.89 -6.63 5.32
C GLU A 107 7.69 -6.65 4.37
N PHE A 108 7.28 -5.50 3.84
CA PHE A 108 6.23 -5.44 2.82
C PHE A 108 6.60 -6.26 1.58
N VAL A 109 7.82 -6.12 1.07
CA VAL A 109 8.33 -6.87 -0.09
C VAL A 109 8.36 -8.38 0.20
N GLU A 110 8.81 -8.80 1.39
CA GLU A 110 8.82 -10.22 1.79
C GLU A 110 7.39 -10.80 1.87
N MET A 111 6.41 -10.04 2.37
CA MET A 111 5.01 -10.46 2.36
C MET A 111 4.51 -10.64 0.93
N VAL A 112 4.78 -9.68 0.03
CA VAL A 112 4.43 -9.78 -1.40
C VAL A 112 5.08 -11.00 -2.06
N LYS A 113 6.37 -11.27 -1.76
CA LYS A 113 7.10 -12.43 -2.28
C LYS A 113 6.47 -13.76 -1.88
N LYS A 114 5.98 -13.87 -0.64
CA LYS A 114 5.31 -15.07 -0.11
C LYS A 114 3.89 -15.24 -0.65
N ILE A 115 3.11 -14.16 -0.68
CA ILE A 115 1.69 -14.18 -1.09
C ILE A 115 1.53 -14.25 -2.61
N LYS A 116 2.45 -13.63 -3.36
CA LYS A 116 2.45 -13.57 -4.84
C LYS A 116 1.14 -13.02 -5.43
N PRO A 117 0.62 -11.87 -4.95
CA PRO A 117 -0.61 -11.29 -5.48
C PRO A 117 -0.45 -10.91 -6.96
N ASN A 118 -1.55 -10.67 -7.66
CA ASN A 118 -1.51 -10.16 -9.04
C ASN A 118 -1.18 -8.66 -9.08
N VAL A 119 -1.59 -7.93 -8.03
CA VAL A 119 -1.45 -6.48 -7.92
C VAL A 119 -0.82 -6.14 -6.57
N VAL A 120 0.08 -5.17 -6.59
CA VAL A 120 0.58 -4.51 -5.39
C VAL A 120 0.31 -3.01 -5.47
N LEU A 121 -0.01 -2.37 -4.34
CA LEU A 121 -0.15 -0.93 -4.25
C LEU A 121 0.58 -0.43 -2.99
N VAL A 122 1.47 0.54 -3.18
CA VAL A 122 2.20 1.16 -2.08
C VAL A 122 1.89 2.65 -2.05
N GLU A 123 1.40 3.15 -0.91
CA GLU A 123 1.26 4.60 -0.66
C GLU A 123 2.50 5.11 0.08
N ASN A 124 2.98 6.28 -0.32
CA ASN A 124 4.07 6.92 0.40
C ASN A 124 4.07 8.45 0.24
N VAL A 125 4.97 9.11 0.97
CA VAL A 125 5.19 10.56 0.84
C VAL A 125 5.86 10.91 -0.48
N GLU A 126 5.61 12.13 -1.02
CA GLU A 126 6.14 12.55 -2.33
C GLU A 126 7.68 12.49 -2.43
N GLY A 127 8.37 12.66 -1.30
CA GLY A 127 9.83 12.60 -1.25
C GLY A 127 10.44 11.27 -1.70
N ILE A 128 9.66 10.19 -1.77
CA ILE A 128 10.17 8.88 -2.20
C ILE A 128 10.66 8.89 -3.67
N LEU A 129 10.06 9.71 -4.53
CA LEU A 129 10.45 9.83 -5.96
C LEU A 129 11.78 10.55 -6.14
N THR A 130 12.10 11.51 -5.26
CA THR A 130 13.29 12.37 -5.38
C THR A 130 14.39 12.01 -4.39
N SER A 131 14.07 11.20 -3.40
CA SER A 131 15.02 10.76 -2.38
C SER A 131 16.23 10.10 -3.00
N ASN A 132 17.41 10.50 -2.49
CA ASN A 132 18.69 10.01 -2.98
C ASN A 132 18.87 10.17 -4.50
N ASN A 133 18.46 11.35 -5.05
CA ASN A 133 18.49 11.65 -6.49
C ASN A 133 17.69 10.62 -7.32
N GLY A 134 16.53 10.17 -6.83
CA GLY A 134 15.67 9.19 -7.50
C GLY A 134 16.08 7.71 -7.28
N LYS A 135 17.28 7.44 -6.77
CA LYS A 135 17.79 6.07 -6.60
C LYS A 135 16.90 5.20 -5.70
N THR A 136 16.21 5.82 -4.73
CA THR A 136 15.27 5.11 -3.87
C THR A 136 14.12 4.50 -4.66
N PHE A 137 13.50 5.27 -5.53
CA PHE A 137 12.39 4.79 -6.34
C PHE A 137 12.85 3.74 -7.37
N GLU A 138 14.02 3.93 -7.97
CA GLU A 138 14.61 2.92 -8.87
C GLU A 138 14.89 1.61 -8.13
N SER A 139 15.43 1.64 -6.91
CA SER A 139 15.61 0.43 -6.09
C SER A 139 14.28 -0.27 -5.77
N ILE A 140 13.21 0.50 -5.53
CA ILE A 140 11.86 -0.05 -5.36
C ILE A 140 11.41 -0.77 -6.64
N LYS A 141 11.57 -0.13 -7.80
CA LYS A 141 11.24 -0.74 -9.09
C LYS A 141 12.01 -2.04 -9.31
N GLU A 142 13.31 -2.06 -9.06
CA GLU A 142 14.15 -3.25 -9.21
C GLU A 142 13.70 -4.40 -8.31
N ASN A 143 13.39 -4.12 -7.03
CA ASN A 143 12.92 -5.13 -6.10
C ASN A 143 11.62 -5.81 -6.58
N PHE A 144 10.65 -5.03 -7.04
CA PHE A 144 9.40 -5.59 -7.54
C PHE A 144 9.54 -6.22 -8.92
N LYS A 145 10.41 -5.68 -9.79
CA LYS A 145 10.76 -6.31 -11.09
C LYS A 145 11.35 -7.68 -10.90
N ALA A 146 12.23 -7.87 -9.90
CA ALA A 146 12.77 -9.19 -9.53
C ALA A 146 11.69 -10.19 -9.08
N LEU A 147 10.55 -9.71 -8.58
CA LEU A 147 9.37 -10.51 -8.24
C LEU A 147 8.37 -10.68 -9.41
N GLY A 148 8.69 -10.17 -10.60
CA GLY A 148 7.87 -10.29 -11.80
C GLY A 148 6.77 -9.23 -11.95
N TYR A 149 6.88 -8.07 -11.27
CA TYR A 149 5.93 -6.97 -11.43
C TYR A 149 6.49 -5.88 -12.36
N LYS A 150 5.62 -5.31 -13.19
CA LYS A 150 5.83 -3.99 -13.79
C LYS A 150 5.39 -2.94 -12.78
N ILE A 151 6.18 -1.89 -12.58
CA ILE A 151 5.95 -0.88 -11.55
C ILE A 151 5.86 0.49 -12.17
N GLU A 152 4.84 1.25 -11.76
CA GLU A 152 4.73 2.67 -12.03
C GLU A 152 4.37 3.43 -10.75
N GLY A 153 4.84 4.70 -10.64
CA GLY A 153 4.61 5.54 -9.49
C GLY A 153 4.19 6.95 -9.90
N LYS A 154 3.02 7.40 -9.42
CA LYS A 154 2.48 8.72 -9.74
C LYS A 154 2.27 9.54 -8.47
N LYS A 155 2.70 10.81 -8.51
CA LYS A 155 2.34 11.79 -7.47
C LYS A 155 0.90 12.21 -7.67
N MET A 156 0.08 12.00 -6.66
CA MET A 156 -1.33 12.34 -6.64
C MET A 156 -1.59 13.42 -5.59
N HIS A 157 -2.41 14.40 -5.95
CA HIS A 157 -2.84 15.47 -5.07
C HIS A 157 -4.34 15.31 -4.79
N ALA A 158 -4.71 15.05 -3.54
CA ALA A 158 -6.07 14.66 -3.16
C ALA A 158 -7.15 15.64 -3.64
N VAL A 159 -6.87 16.95 -3.62
CA VAL A 159 -7.81 17.98 -4.13
C VAL A 159 -8.21 17.76 -5.59
N LYS A 160 -7.28 17.28 -6.43
CA LYS A 160 -7.54 17.03 -7.85
C LYS A 160 -8.51 15.87 -8.10
N TYR A 161 -8.78 15.11 -7.07
CA TYR A 161 -9.71 13.97 -7.08
C TYR A 161 -10.94 14.20 -6.21
N GLY A 162 -11.29 15.47 -5.95
CA GLY A 162 -12.52 15.85 -5.22
C GLY A 162 -12.44 15.73 -3.69
N VAL A 163 -11.26 15.45 -3.12
CA VAL A 163 -11.07 15.43 -1.66
C VAL A 163 -10.64 16.81 -1.17
N PRO A 164 -11.37 17.49 -0.26
CA PRO A 164 -11.06 18.84 0.20
C PRO A 164 -9.88 18.85 1.19
N GLN A 165 -8.74 18.30 0.77
CA GLN A 165 -7.53 18.21 1.57
C GLN A 165 -6.28 18.43 0.71
N LYS A 166 -5.43 19.38 1.10
CA LYS A 166 -4.11 19.60 0.47
C LYS A 166 -3.11 18.48 0.86
N ARG A 167 -3.38 17.26 0.38
CA ARG A 167 -2.55 16.07 0.65
C ARG A 167 -1.93 15.58 -0.64
N LYS A 168 -0.60 15.58 -0.70
CA LYS A 168 0.18 15.00 -1.80
C LYS A 168 0.78 13.67 -1.36
N ARG A 169 0.61 12.63 -2.17
CA ARG A 169 1.18 11.29 -1.93
C ARG A 169 1.63 10.69 -3.25
N VAL A 170 2.55 9.78 -3.15
CA VAL A 170 2.91 8.90 -4.26
C VAL A 170 2.15 7.60 -4.09
N ILE A 171 1.46 7.21 -5.15
CA ILE A 171 0.87 5.88 -5.28
C ILE A 171 1.74 5.12 -6.26
N ILE A 172 2.24 3.98 -5.82
CA ILE A 172 3.05 3.05 -6.61
C ILE A 172 2.19 1.83 -6.87
N VAL A 173 1.97 1.50 -8.14
CA VAL A 173 1.21 0.33 -8.57
C VAL A 173 2.13 -0.66 -9.24
N GLY A 174 2.02 -1.92 -8.86
CA GLY A 174 2.72 -3.03 -9.49
C GLY A 174 1.75 -4.08 -10.01
N LEU A 175 1.91 -4.47 -11.27
CA LEU A 175 1.10 -5.49 -11.93
C LEU A 175 1.97 -6.63 -12.44
N LYS A 176 1.52 -7.88 -12.29
CA LYS A 176 2.12 -9.04 -12.98
C LYS A 176 1.82 -9.06 -14.46
N THR A 177 0.64 -8.56 -14.85
CA THR A 177 0.19 -8.49 -16.25
C THR A 177 -0.52 -7.17 -16.49
N GLY A 178 -0.40 -6.62 -17.69
CA GLY A 178 -0.98 -5.32 -18.06
C GLY A 178 0.02 -4.18 -17.91
N ASP A 179 -0.50 -2.96 -18.05
CA ASP A 179 0.25 -1.73 -17.88
C ASP A 179 -0.18 -1.02 -16.58
N PRO A 180 0.72 -0.81 -15.61
CA PRO A 180 0.37 -0.12 -14.38
C PRO A 180 0.01 1.35 -14.57
N GLU A 181 0.43 2.01 -15.67
CA GLU A 181 0.04 3.40 -15.99
C GLU A 181 -1.48 3.53 -16.14
N GLU A 182 -2.15 2.52 -16.72
CA GLU A 182 -3.61 2.50 -16.90
C GLU A 182 -4.40 2.42 -15.58
N CYS A 183 -3.73 2.13 -14.47
CA CYS A 183 -4.38 2.06 -13.15
C CYS A 183 -4.60 3.43 -12.50
N PHE A 184 -3.98 4.49 -13.02
CA PHE A 184 -4.11 5.82 -12.43
C PHE A 184 -5.30 6.56 -13.02
N PRO A 185 -6.21 7.08 -12.18
CA PRO A 185 -7.34 7.86 -12.66
C PRO A 185 -6.90 9.22 -13.20
N ASP A 186 -7.71 9.78 -14.10
CA ASP A 186 -7.56 11.15 -14.54
C ASP A 186 -7.91 12.14 -13.42
N GLU A 187 -7.26 13.29 -13.42
CA GLU A 187 -7.59 14.39 -12.52
C GLU A 187 -8.94 14.98 -12.91
N ILE A 188 -9.86 15.13 -11.94
CA ILE A 188 -11.22 15.62 -12.17
C ILE A 188 -11.38 17.11 -11.88
N LEU A 189 -10.43 17.73 -11.14
CA LEU A 189 -10.43 19.14 -10.79
C LEU A 189 -9.12 19.82 -11.17
N GLN A 190 -9.19 21.04 -11.67
CA GLN A 190 -8.03 21.91 -11.83
C GLN A 190 -7.69 22.59 -10.49
N GLU A 191 -6.41 22.88 -10.23
CA GLU A 191 -5.97 23.48 -8.95
C GLU A 191 -6.65 24.83 -8.64
N GLU A 192 -7.05 25.57 -9.66
CA GLU A 192 -7.69 26.89 -9.55
C GLU A 192 -9.11 26.85 -8.94
N ASN A 193 -9.75 25.67 -8.89
CA ASN A 193 -11.14 25.48 -8.41
C ASN A 193 -11.22 24.84 -7.02
N THR A 194 -10.15 24.87 -6.25
CA THR A 194 -10.04 24.13 -4.96
C THR A 194 -10.06 25.05 -3.74
N TYR A 195 -10.99 26.01 -3.68
CA TYR A 195 -11.24 26.87 -2.51
C TYR A 195 -12.60 26.56 -1.89
#